data_173a4f548864a4b6d206369f47cfaa0d
#
_entry.id   173a4f548864a4b6d206369f47cfaa0d
#
_cell.length_a   1.000
_cell.length_b   1.000
_cell.length_c   1.000
_cell.angle_alpha   90.00
_cell.angle_beta   90.00
_cell.angle_gamma   90.00
#
_symmetry.space_group_name_H-M   'P 1'
#
loop_
_entity.id
_entity.type
_entity.pdbx_description
1 polymer ?
#
loop_
_entity_poly.entity_id
_entity_poly.type
_entity_poly.pdbx_seq_one_letter_code
_entity_poly.pdbx_strand_id
1 'polypeptide(L)'
;MSPELGSGRPLLSLPEVSTVTTLRQRNRALVLKQVILAQETTRATIAQDSGLSTASAGNLVAELISAGLVEERGSVSSRGGRPITLIGPRAESAITIGADVGERGVALEMFDLSMNRIDREFRGGAEEEDPERIGADIHEALVALRDRNADRWPTLLGIGLGLPGVVETAADGSQMLYAQSLGWPPVPVRDLCDVGRVPVLAENGAKMQARAELWFGNARGADHVLVPLLGRGVGLGIVTAGQVTFGSRSSAGEWGHMVIERGGRVCRCGNRGCVEAYLGSDAMLSAWQESGGVFEGTGWRAIGALIAASHAGDPAASAIVDDVIDCLGAALGGMVNLTGPERIVIGGWVGLRLMESLGDRITAAIKKHSLSRSGDQFQLLVAKFGGDAVATGSALLPLEALIAADPMSERGAR
;
A
#
# COMPACT_ATOMS: atom_id res chain seq x y z
N MET A 1 -21.80 42.03 25.53
CA MET A 1 -20.61 41.45 24.91
C MET A 1 -21.15 40.38 23.95
N SER A 2 -21.23 40.74 22.68
CA SER A 2 -21.65 39.80 21.62
C SER A 2 -20.45 38.97 21.15
N PRO A 3 -20.57 37.66 20.90
CA PRO A 3 -19.47 36.88 20.36
C PRO A 3 -19.32 37.17 18.86
N GLU A 4 -18.12 37.54 18.46
CA GLU A 4 -17.73 37.70 17.06
C GLU A 4 -17.88 36.36 16.32
N LEU A 5 -18.67 36.37 15.26
CA LEU A 5 -18.78 35.28 14.30
C LEU A 5 -17.46 35.21 13.50
N GLY A 6 -16.68 34.19 13.77
CA GLY A 6 -15.45 33.90 13.05
C GLY A 6 -15.67 33.80 11.54
N SER A 7 -14.78 34.41 10.77
CA SER A 7 -14.73 34.46 9.31
C SER A 7 -14.76 33.04 8.72
N GLY A 8 -15.89 32.67 8.12
CA GLY A 8 -16.04 31.42 7.41
C GLY A 8 -15.04 31.31 6.25
N ARG A 9 -14.34 30.19 6.14
CA ARG A 9 -13.59 29.80 4.94
C ARG A 9 -14.54 29.87 3.74
N PRO A 10 -14.11 30.41 2.59
CA PRO A 10 -14.94 30.42 1.40
C PRO A 10 -15.27 28.98 0.99
N LEU A 11 -16.56 28.69 0.80
CA LEU A 11 -17.13 27.40 0.41
C LEU A 11 -16.79 26.95 -1.02
N LEU A 12 -16.04 27.73 -1.77
CA LEU A 12 -15.58 27.42 -3.12
C LEU A 12 -14.08 27.75 -3.17
N SER A 13 -13.22 26.74 -3.00
CA SER A 13 -11.87 26.80 -3.55
C SER A 13 -12.06 26.77 -5.08
N LEU A 14 -11.83 27.92 -5.72
CA LEU A 14 -11.64 27.95 -7.17
C LEU A 14 -10.53 26.94 -7.50
N PRO A 15 -10.67 26.13 -8.57
CA PRO A 15 -9.59 25.24 -8.99
C PRO A 15 -8.35 26.11 -9.20
N GLU A 16 -7.21 25.67 -8.61
CA GLU A 16 -5.92 26.32 -8.86
C GLU A 16 -5.76 26.55 -10.35
N VAL A 17 -5.48 27.79 -10.75
CA VAL A 17 -5.27 28.14 -12.15
C VAL A 17 -4.05 27.36 -12.61
N SER A 18 -4.26 26.23 -13.25
CA SER A 18 -3.20 25.40 -13.81
C SER A 18 -2.46 26.21 -14.86
N THR A 19 -1.22 26.60 -14.59
CA THR A 19 -0.35 27.20 -15.60
C THR A 19 -0.10 26.18 -16.71
N VAL A 20 0.23 26.61 -17.91
CA VAL A 20 0.60 25.72 -19.05
C VAL A 20 1.72 24.75 -18.62
N THR A 21 2.66 25.22 -17.80
CA THR A 21 3.76 24.43 -17.23
C THR A 21 3.23 23.33 -16.29
N THR A 22 2.34 23.66 -15.38
CA THR A 22 1.73 22.68 -14.45
C THR A 22 0.92 21.62 -15.20
N LEU A 23 0.18 22.01 -16.25
CA LEU A 23 -0.58 21.08 -17.08
C LEU A 23 0.36 20.13 -17.85
N ARG A 24 1.47 20.63 -18.39
CA ARG A 24 2.48 19.82 -19.09
C ARG A 24 3.14 18.82 -18.16
N GLN A 25 3.52 19.22 -16.96
CA GLN A 25 4.06 18.34 -15.91
C GLN A 25 3.08 17.20 -15.58
N ARG A 26 1.83 17.55 -15.34
CA ARG A 26 0.77 16.57 -15.06
C ARG A 26 0.57 15.58 -16.22
N ASN A 27 0.58 16.05 -17.47
CA ASN A 27 0.44 15.19 -18.63
C ASN A 27 1.67 14.29 -18.81
N ARG A 28 2.90 14.81 -18.56
CA ARG A 28 4.13 14.03 -18.58
C ARG A 28 4.11 12.93 -17.53
N ALA A 29 3.67 13.24 -16.30
CA ALA A 29 3.46 12.30 -15.21
C ALA A 29 2.50 11.18 -15.61
N LEU A 30 1.37 11.54 -16.21
CA LEU A 30 0.37 10.61 -16.68
C LEU A 30 0.94 9.66 -17.75
N VAL A 31 1.68 10.18 -18.75
CA VAL A 31 2.30 9.38 -19.81
C VAL A 31 3.34 8.42 -19.23
N LEU A 32 4.25 8.87 -18.34
CA LEU A 32 5.25 7.99 -17.72
C LEU A 32 4.58 6.88 -16.90
N LYS A 33 3.57 7.22 -16.11
CA LYS A 33 2.79 6.23 -15.34
C LYS A 33 2.16 5.20 -16.29
N GLN A 34 1.55 5.61 -17.39
CA GLN A 34 0.95 4.69 -18.35
C GLN A 34 2.00 3.75 -18.98
N VAL A 35 3.17 4.28 -19.35
CA VAL A 35 4.26 3.46 -19.90
C VAL A 35 4.73 2.41 -18.91
N ILE A 36 4.91 2.79 -17.63
CA ILE A 36 5.30 1.86 -16.57
C ILE A 36 4.21 0.80 -16.34
N LEU A 37 2.94 1.19 -16.31
CA LEU A 37 1.83 0.27 -16.10
C LEU A 37 1.60 -0.70 -17.26
N ALA A 38 1.87 -0.26 -18.48
CA ALA A 38 1.68 -1.06 -19.69
C ALA A 38 2.87 -1.97 -20.00
N GLN A 39 4.08 -1.65 -19.50
CA GLN A 39 5.35 -2.29 -19.82
C GLN A 39 5.76 -2.19 -21.29
N GLU A 40 4.82 -2.41 -22.19
CA GLU A 40 4.92 -2.18 -23.63
C GLU A 40 3.64 -1.53 -24.15
N THR A 41 3.78 -0.43 -24.92
CA THR A 41 2.65 0.33 -25.45
C THR A 41 3.05 1.05 -26.75
N THR A 42 2.13 1.82 -27.33
CA THR A 42 2.39 2.64 -28.52
C THR A 42 2.01 4.09 -28.27
N ARG A 43 2.58 5.03 -29.06
CA ARG A 43 2.20 6.45 -28.99
C ARG A 43 0.69 6.67 -29.21
N ALA A 44 0.07 5.84 -30.06
CA ALA A 44 -1.37 5.90 -30.33
C ALA A 44 -2.19 5.46 -29.10
N THR A 45 -1.80 4.34 -28.46
CA THR A 45 -2.45 3.85 -27.23
C THR A 45 -2.30 4.86 -26.10
N ILE A 46 -1.09 5.43 -25.92
CA ILE A 46 -0.85 6.49 -24.91
C ILE A 46 -1.78 7.69 -25.17
N ALA A 47 -1.91 8.13 -26.40
CA ALA A 47 -2.80 9.26 -26.75
C ALA A 47 -4.26 8.93 -26.39
N GLN A 48 -4.73 7.75 -26.76
CA GLN A 48 -6.09 7.28 -26.49
C GLN A 48 -6.38 7.21 -24.99
N ASP A 49 -5.51 6.54 -24.22
CA ASP A 49 -5.73 6.27 -22.80
C ASP A 49 -5.54 7.52 -21.92
N SER A 50 -4.70 8.48 -22.37
CA SER A 50 -4.48 9.75 -21.66
C SER A 50 -5.49 10.84 -22.03
N GLY A 51 -6.28 10.66 -23.10
CA GLY A 51 -7.12 11.72 -23.67
C GLY A 51 -6.32 12.87 -24.31
N LEU A 52 -5.02 12.68 -24.58
CA LEU A 52 -4.17 13.66 -25.22
C LEU A 52 -4.27 13.57 -26.76
N SER A 53 -3.97 14.67 -27.45
CA SER A 53 -3.78 14.59 -28.90
C SER A 53 -2.57 13.72 -29.23
N THR A 54 -2.57 13.06 -30.39
CA THR A 54 -1.45 12.24 -30.88
C THR A 54 -0.13 13.03 -30.90
N ALA A 55 -0.19 14.31 -31.28
CA ALA A 55 0.98 15.19 -31.31
C ALA A 55 1.50 15.45 -29.89
N SER A 56 0.62 15.75 -28.92
CA SER A 56 1.00 15.98 -27.51
C SER A 56 1.60 14.73 -26.88
N ALA A 57 0.96 13.57 -27.06
CA ALA A 57 1.48 12.30 -26.57
C ALA A 57 2.86 11.97 -27.18
N GLY A 58 3.01 12.17 -28.51
CA GLY A 58 4.27 11.97 -29.22
C GLY A 58 5.41 12.85 -28.70
N ASN A 59 5.14 14.14 -28.42
CA ASN A 59 6.12 15.07 -27.86
C ASN A 59 6.54 14.66 -26.43
N LEU A 60 5.58 14.29 -25.57
CA LEU A 60 5.88 13.86 -24.20
C LEU A 60 6.68 12.55 -24.18
N VAL A 61 6.37 11.60 -25.06
CA VAL A 61 7.16 10.36 -25.22
C VAL A 61 8.57 10.68 -25.67
N ALA A 62 8.77 11.58 -26.65
CA ALA A 62 10.10 11.99 -27.10
C ALA A 62 10.90 12.68 -25.98
N GLU A 63 10.25 13.49 -25.16
CA GLU A 63 10.84 14.11 -23.96
C GLU A 63 11.28 13.06 -22.94
N LEU A 64 10.45 12.06 -22.65
CA LEU A 64 10.77 10.95 -21.73
C LEU A 64 11.90 10.06 -22.26
N ILE A 65 11.97 9.83 -23.58
CA ILE A 65 13.10 9.13 -24.23
C ILE A 65 14.38 9.95 -24.08
N SER A 66 14.31 11.27 -24.35
CA SER A 66 15.48 12.16 -24.19
C SER A 66 15.95 12.25 -22.73
N ALA A 67 15.04 12.12 -21.76
CA ALA A 67 15.34 12.04 -20.34
C ALA A 67 15.91 10.68 -19.91
N GLY A 68 15.90 9.68 -20.79
CA GLY A 68 16.40 8.33 -20.52
C GLY A 68 15.48 7.47 -19.68
N LEU A 69 14.21 7.85 -19.48
CA LEU A 69 13.23 7.13 -18.68
C LEU A 69 12.40 6.12 -19.48
N VAL A 70 12.31 6.35 -20.80
CA VAL A 70 11.54 5.54 -21.73
C VAL A 70 12.42 5.19 -22.91
N GLU A 71 12.18 4.06 -23.53
CA GLU A 71 12.91 3.57 -24.70
C GLU A 71 12.00 2.99 -25.77
N GLU A 72 12.50 2.90 -26.99
CA GLU A 72 11.87 2.16 -28.07
C GLU A 72 12.32 0.70 -28.02
N ARG A 73 11.35 -0.24 -27.93
CA ARG A 73 11.57 -1.70 -27.73
C ARG A 73 11.32 -2.51 -29.00
N GLY A 74 11.53 -1.92 -30.16
CA GLY A 74 11.27 -2.58 -31.43
C GLY A 74 9.97 -2.13 -32.09
N SER A 75 9.42 -2.96 -32.98
CA SER A 75 8.19 -2.62 -33.73
C SER A 75 7.34 -3.84 -34.02
N VAL A 76 6.01 -3.63 -34.07
CA VAL A 76 5.05 -4.63 -34.52
C VAL A 76 4.55 -4.32 -35.94
N SER A 77 4.27 -5.38 -36.70
CA SER A 77 3.72 -5.23 -38.07
C SER A 77 2.32 -4.62 -38.01
N SER A 78 2.10 -3.60 -38.80
CA SER A 78 0.75 -3.05 -39.02
C SER A 78 0.09 -3.74 -40.23
N ARG A 79 -1.25 -3.85 -40.22
CA ARG A 79 -2.00 -4.42 -41.36
C ARG A 79 -1.91 -3.49 -42.56
N GLY A 80 -0.80 -3.60 -43.34
CA GLY A 80 -0.60 -2.87 -44.57
C GLY A 80 -0.06 -1.43 -44.44
N GLY A 81 0.44 -1.02 -43.26
CA GLY A 81 1.05 0.30 -43.01
C GLY A 81 2.51 0.20 -42.51
N ARG A 82 3.08 1.35 -42.13
CA ARG A 82 4.41 1.43 -41.50
C ARG A 82 4.41 0.67 -40.20
N PRO A 83 5.48 -0.10 -39.85
CA PRO A 83 5.61 -0.75 -38.57
C PRO A 83 5.38 0.22 -37.40
N ILE A 84 4.67 -0.24 -36.35
CA ILE A 84 4.33 0.56 -35.17
C ILE A 84 5.42 0.33 -34.13
N THR A 85 6.11 1.40 -33.74
CA THR A 85 7.14 1.34 -32.69
C THR A 85 6.53 1.08 -31.34
N LEU A 86 7.05 0.07 -30.64
CA LEU A 86 6.75 -0.21 -29.22
C LEU A 86 7.60 0.68 -28.32
N ILE A 87 7.01 1.09 -27.21
CA ILE A 87 7.58 1.97 -26.21
C ILE A 87 7.43 1.29 -24.86
N GLY A 88 8.50 1.31 -24.07
CA GLY A 88 8.50 0.79 -22.71
C GLY A 88 9.36 1.62 -21.75
N PRO A 89 9.28 1.37 -20.44
CA PRO A 89 10.17 2.01 -19.48
C PRO A 89 11.60 1.48 -19.69
N ARG A 90 12.60 2.35 -19.55
CA ARG A 90 13.99 1.94 -19.55
C ARG A 90 14.38 1.44 -18.16
N ALA A 91 14.32 0.13 -17.95
CA ALA A 91 14.39 -0.53 -16.64
C ALA A 91 15.62 -0.10 -15.81
N GLU A 92 16.81 -0.05 -16.45
CA GLU A 92 18.06 0.28 -15.76
C GLU A 92 18.27 1.76 -15.46
N SER A 93 17.39 2.64 -15.91
CA SER A 93 17.55 4.09 -15.76
C SER A 93 17.40 4.58 -14.33
N ALA A 94 16.72 3.83 -13.50
CA ALA A 94 16.50 4.16 -12.10
C ALA A 94 16.17 2.92 -11.27
N ILE A 95 16.49 2.97 -9.97
CA ILE A 95 16.04 2.00 -8.99
C ILE A 95 15.30 2.70 -7.86
N THR A 96 14.36 1.97 -7.24
CA THR A 96 13.70 2.35 -5.98
C THR A 96 13.82 1.22 -4.97
N ILE A 97 13.81 1.55 -3.68
CA ILE A 97 13.75 0.56 -2.61
C ILE A 97 12.46 0.78 -1.84
N GLY A 98 11.73 -0.31 -1.60
CA GLY A 98 10.59 -0.31 -0.71
C GLY A 98 10.84 -1.22 0.48
N ALA A 99 10.47 -0.77 1.67
CA ALA A 99 10.55 -1.54 2.89
C ALA A 99 9.15 -1.87 3.41
N ASP A 100 8.97 -3.11 3.83
CA ASP A 100 7.90 -3.53 4.74
C ASP A 100 8.52 -3.64 6.14
N VAL A 101 8.18 -2.69 7.00
CA VAL A 101 8.58 -2.66 8.39
C VAL A 101 7.45 -3.29 9.19
N GLY A 102 7.57 -4.58 9.41
CA GLY A 102 6.57 -5.39 10.08
C GLY A 102 7.09 -5.99 11.37
N GLU A 103 6.23 -6.72 12.00
CA GLU A 103 6.35 -7.30 13.32
C GLU A 103 7.29 -8.50 13.40
N ARG A 104 7.86 -8.92 12.25
CA ARG A 104 8.83 -10.02 12.17
C ARG A 104 10.18 -9.55 11.69
N GLY A 105 10.36 -8.24 11.62
CA GLY A 105 11.53 -7.60 11.07
C GLY A 105 11.22 -6.75 9.85
N VAL A 106 12.25 -6.44 9.10
CA VAL A 106 12.22 -5.52 7.98
C VAL A 106 12.55 -6.27 6.70
N ALA A 107 11.65 -6.22 5.71
CA ALA A 107 11.90 -6.70 4.37
C ALA A 107 12.15 -5.51 3.44
N LEU A 108 13.34 -5.41 2.86
CA LEU A 108 13.67 -4.42 1.85
C LEU A 108 13.70 -5.08 0.48
N GLU A 109 13.02 -4.47 -0.48
CA GLU A 109 13.00 -4.92 -1.87
C GLU A 109 13.45 -3.80 -2.80
N MET A 110 14.35 -4.13 -3.72
CA MET A 110 14.87 -3.23 -4.74
C MET A 110 14.17 -3.50 -6.07
N PHE A 111 13.70 -2.43 -6.71
CA PHE A 111 12.99 -2.50 -7.99
C PHE A 111 13.68 -1.62 -9.03
N ASP A 112 13.63 -2.04 -10.30
CA ASP A 112 13.98 -1.21 -11.46
C ASP A 112 12.84 -0.23 -11.80
N LEU A 113 13.03 0.64 -12.80
CA LEU A 113 12.00 1.58 -13.24
C LEU A 113 10.75 0.89 -13.80
N SER A 114 10.87 -0.34 -14.26
CA SER A 114 9.73 -1.17 -14.70
C SER A 114 8.99 -1.86 -13.54
N MET A 115 9.43 -1.60 -12.31
CA MET A 115 8.92 -2.25 -11.10
C MET A 115 9.13 -3.78 -11.08
N ASN A 116 10.15 -4.29 -11.79
CA ASN A 116 10.63 -5.66 -11.59
C ASN A 116 11.52 -5.69 -10.35
N ARG A 117 11.29 -6.66 -9.46
CA ARG A 117 12.15 -6.82 -8.29
C ARG A 117 13.54 -7.34 -8.72
N ILE A 118 14.58 -6.58 -8.37
CA ILE A 118 15.98 -6.89 -8.66
C ILE A 118 16.59 -7.74 -7.54
N ASP A 119 16.37 -7.32 -6.29
CA ASP A 119 17.00 -7.92 -5.12
C ASP A 119 16.10 -7.77 -3.89
N ARG A 120 16.38 -8.56 -2.87
CA ARG A 120 15.65 -8.56 -1.59
C ARG A 120 16.59 -8.84 -0.44
N GLU A 121 16.36 -8.19 0.67
CA GLU A 121 17.02 -8.45 1.94
C GLU A 121 15.98 -8.48 3.07
N PHE A 122 16.17 -9.40 4.00
CA PHE A 122 15.34 -9.52 5.20
C PHE A 122 16.23 -9.51 6.44
N ARG A 123 15.83 -8.72 7.42
CA ARG A 123 16.40 -8.68 8.76
C ARG A 123 15.28 -8.79 9.78
N GLY A 124 15.57 -9.44 10.91
CA GLY A 124 14.60 -9.56 11.99
C GLY A 124 14.64 -10.93 12.65
N GLY A 125 13.62 -11.20 13.46
CA GLY A 125 13.53 -12.39 14.31
C GLY A 125 13.85 -12.09 15.78
N ALA A 126 14.03 -10.80 16.16
CA ALA A 126 14.08 -10.38 17.55
C ALA A 126 12.71 -10.52 18.22
N GLU A 127 12.68 -10.85 19.49
CA GLU A 127 11.44 -10.92 20.27
C GLU A 127 10.90 -9.53 20.61
N GLU A 128 11.78 -8.52 20.67
CA GLU A 128 11.45 -7.13 21.01
C GLU A 128 11.53 -6.23 19.77
N GLU A 129 10.43 -5.58 19.51
CA GLU A 129 10.26 -4.60 18.41
C GLU A 129 10.39 -3.20 19.00
N ASP A 130 11.59 -2.64 19.01
CA ASP A 130 11.83 -1.24 19.37
C ASP A 130 12.32 -0.43 18.15
N PRO A 131 12.13 0.89 18.15
CA PRO A 131 12.53 1.73 17.01
C PRO A 131 14.03 1.69 16.70
N GLU A 132 14.90 1.54 17.71
CA GLU A 132 16.35 1.49 17.55
C GLU A 132 16.77 0.22 16.81
N ARG A 133 16.20 -0.92 17.21
CA ARG A 133 16.43 -2.21 16.55
C ARG A 133 15.93 -2.20 15.12
N ILE A 134 14.73 -1.68 14.87
CA ILE A 134 14.17 -1.53 13.52
C ILE A 134 15.09 -0.65 12.65
N GLY A 135 15.57 0.47 13.18
CA GLY A 135 16.51 1.33 12.46
C GLY A 135 17.82 0.61 12.12
N ALA A 136 18.36 -0.19 13.05
CA ALA A 136 19.54 -1.01 12.80
C ALA A 136 19.30 -2.07 11.72
N ASP A 137 18.19 -2.78 11.75
CA ASP A 137 17.80 -3.79 10.76
C ASP A 137 17.61 -3.17 9.36
N ILE A 138 17.01 -1.98 9.27
CA ILE A 138 16.90 -1.22 8.01
C ILE A 138 18.30 -0.88 7.48
N HIS A 139 19.18 -0.37 8.34
CA HIS A 139 20.53 0.02 7.96
C HIS A 139 21.34 -1.18 7.46
N GLU A 140 21.35 -2.29 8.19
CA GLU A 140 22.06 -3.51 7.80
C GLU A 140 21.55 -4.07 6.45
N ALA A 141 20.22 -4.07 6.25
CA ALA A 141 19.63 -4.51 5.01
C ALA A 141 20.00 -3.60 3.82
N LEU A 142 20.01 -2.27 4.02
CA LEU A 142 20.44 -1.31 2.99
C LEU A 142 21.93 -1.49 2.63
N VAL A 143 22.79 -1.71 3.61
CA VAL A 143 24.22 -2.00 3.36
C VAL A 143 24.36 -3.27 2.52
N ALA A 144 23.67 -4.34 2.88
CA ALA A 144 23.71 -5.60 2.14
C ALA A 144 23.21 -5.46 0.69
N LEU A 145 22.09 -4.74 0.47
CA LEU A 145 21.57 -4.45 -0.88
C LEU A 145 22.54 -3.61 -1.69
N ARG A 146 23.13 -2.57 -1.09
CA ARG A 146 24.10 -1.69 -1.76
C ARG A 146 25.33 -2.47 -2.19
N ASP A 147 25.90 -3.28 -1.31
CA ASP A 147 27.14 -3.99 -1.58
C ASP A 147 26.98 -5.05 -2.70
N ARG A 148 25.79 -5.65 -2.82
CA ARG A 148 25.44 -6.55 -3.93
C ARG A 148 25.11 -5.85 -5.24
N ASN A 149 24.68 -4.57 -5.18
CA ASN A 149 24.19 -3.81 -6.34
C ASN A 149 24.92 -2.46 -6.51
N ALA A 150 26.23 -2.44 -6.24
CA ALA A 150 27.04 -1.21 -6.22
C ALA A 150 27.05 -0.45 -7.56
N ASP A 151 26.94 -1.16 -8.67
CA ASP A 151 26.84 -0.63 -10.04
C ASP A 151 25.54 0.13 -10.30
N ARG A 152 24.43 -0.29 -9.68
CA ARG A 152 23.11 0.31 -9.84
C ARG A 152 22.81 1.38 -8.79
N TRP A 153 23.51 1.34 -7.64
CA TRP A 153 23.26 2.25 -6.52
C TRP A 153 23.28 3.74 -6.87
N PRO A 154 24.12 4.23 -7.82
CA PRO A 154 24.08 5.63 -8.24
C PRO A 154 22.77 6.08 -8.89
N THR A 155 21.92 5.13 -9.34
CA THR A 155 20.60 5.43 -9.95
C THR A 155 19.46 5.34 -8.94
N LEU A 156 19.73 5.23 -7.64
CA LEU A 156 18.71 5.16 -6.59
C LEU A 156 17.95 6.48 -6.47
N LEU A 157 16.65 6.44 -6.76
CA LEU A 157 15.75 7.58 -6.67
C LEU A 157 15.36 7.92 -5.23
N GLY A 158 15.17 6.90 -4.42
CA GLY A 158 14.75 7.06 -3.04
C GLY A 158 14.33 5.73 -2.42
N ILE A 159 14.02 5.82 -1.12
CA ILE A 159 13.57 4.70 -0.29
C ILE A 159 12.18 5.01 0.23
N GLY A 160 11.25 4.07 0.08
CA GLY A 160 9.93 4.12 0.68
C GLY A 160 9.83 3.17 1.86
N LEU A 161 9.25 3.62 2.97
CA LEU A 161 9.02 2.81 4.16
C LEU A 161 7.52 2.61 4.38
N GLY A 162 7.07 1.37 4.44
CA GLY A 162 5.74 0.99 4.93
C GLY A 162 5.83 0.68 6.42
N LEU A 163 5.28 1.57 7.24
CA LEU A 163 5.45 1.54 8.69
C LEU A 163 4.17 1.12 9.43
N PRO A 164 4.26 0.51 10.62
CA PRO A 164 3.11 0.22 11.47
C PRO A 164 2.68 1.50 12.20
N GLY A 165 1.44 1.96 11.97
CA GLY A 165 0.88 3.16 12.61
C GLY A 165 0.71 4.33 11.66
N VAL A 166 0.48 5.53 12.21
CA VAL A 166 0.21 6.76 11.47
C VAL A 166 1.52 7.49 11.19
N VAL A 167 1.76 7.86 9.95
CA VAL A 167 2.90 8.71 9.54
C VAL A 167 2.39 10.09 9.18
N GLU A 168 2.68 11.08 10.02
CA GLU A 168 2.35 12.48 9.74
C GLU A 168 3.51 13.18 9.01
N THR A 169 3.19 13.95 7.97
CA THR A 169 4.16 14.80 7.27
C THR A 169 3.90 16.27 7.63
N ALA A 170 4.90 16.93 8.18
CA ALA A 170 4.85 18.35 8.52
C ALA A 170 5.01 19.23 7.26
N ALA A 171 4.74 20.53 7.40
CA ALA A 171 4.83 21.49 6.30
C ALA A 171 6.25 21.66 5.73
N ASP A 172 7.29 21.38 6.52
CA ASP A 172 8.70 21.37 6.11
C ASP A 172 9.14 20.05 5.46
N GLY A 173 8.21 19.09 5.30
CA GLY A 173 8.48 17.78 4.74
C GLY A 173 9.02 16.74 5.73
N SER A 174 9.28 17.12 6.99
CA SER A 174 9.67 16.15 8.01
C SER A 174 8.53 15.18 8.33
N GLN A 175 8.87 13.92 8.62
CA GLN A 175 7.90 12.87 8.90
C GLN A 175 8.06 12.31 10.30
N MET A 176 6.92 12.05 10.97
CA MET A 176 6.83 11.50 12.32
C MET A 176 5.93 10.26 12.32
N LEU A 177 6.43 9.17 12.86
CA LEU A 177 5.68 7.94 13.10
C LEU A 177 5.02 7.96 14.48
N TYR A 178 3.74 7.64 14.52
CA TYR A 178 2.94 7.38 15.72
C TYR A 178 2.46 5.93 15.72
N ALA A 179 3.16 5.05 16.46
CA ALA A 179 2.88 3.62 16.54
C ALA A 179 2.30 3.26 17.92
N GLN A 180 1.12 3.80 18.23
CA GLN A 180 0.47 3.66 19.54
C GLN A 180 0.21 2.19 19.92
N SER A 181 -0.17 1.34 18.98
CA SER A 181 -0.43 -0.09 19.23
C SER A 181 0.83 -0.88 19.60
N LEU A 182 2.02 -0.34 19.30
CA LEU A 182 3.31 -0.90 19.70
C LEU A 182 3.84 -0.29 20.99
N GLY A 183 3.15 0.73 21.55
CA GLY A 183 3.60 1.44 22.74
C GLY A 183 4.83 2.32 22.50
N TRP A 184 5.17 2.61 21.25
CA TRP A 184 6.33 3.43 20.93
C TRP A 184 6.05 4.92 21.18
N PRO A 185 7.05 5.69 21.65
CA PRO A 185 6.96 7.14 21.59
C PRO A 185 6.91 7.61 20.13
N PRO A 186 6.51 8.88 19.85
CA PRO A 186 6.63 9.42 18.49
C PRO A 186 8.08 9.34 17.99
N VAL A 187 8.29 8.75 16.80
CA VAL A 187 9.61 8.47 16.23
C VAL A 187 9.78 9.29 14.93
N PRO A 188 10.78 10.18 14.85
CA PRO A 188 11.12 10.81 13.57
C PRO A 188 11.54 9.74 12.55
N VAL A 189 10.96 9.77 11.36
CA VAL A 189 11.26 8.76 10.32
C VAL A 189 12.75 8.73 9.96
N ARG A 190 13.43 9.88 10.00
CA ARG A 190 14.88 9.98 9.78
C ARG A 190 15.71 9.19 10.80
N ASP A 191 15.19 8.97 12.01
CA ASP A 191 15.88 8.20 13.05
C ASP A 191 15.79 6.68 12.77
N LEU A 192 14.79 6.26 11.97
CA LEU A 192 14.68 4.89 11.46
C LEU A 192 15.53 4.67 10.21
N CYS A 193 15.64 5.65 9.34
CA CYS A 193 16.36 5.54 8.08
C CYS A 193 16.89 6.90 7.66
N ASP A 194 18.22 7.05 7.64
CA ASP A 194 18.93 8.20 7.06
C ASP A 194 20.05 7.70 6.14
N VAL A 195 19.95 8.03 4.88
CA VAL A 195 20.93 7.66 3.83
C VAL A 195 21.48 8.91 3.14
N GLY A 196 21.58 9.99 3.88
CA GLY A 196 22.18 11.25 3.46
C GLY A 196 21.32 11.98 2.43
N ARG A 197 21.75 12.06 1.17
CA ARG A 197 21.04 12.81 0.12
C ARG A 197 19.90 12.03 -0.56
N VAL A 198 19.78 10.73 -0.31
CA VAL A 198 18.73 9.92 -0.90
C VAL A 198 17.42 10.21 -0.17
N PRO A 199 16.34 10.59 -0.87
CA PRO A 199 15.04 10.84 -0.24
C PRO A 199 14.50 9.57 0.45
N VAL A 200 14.05 9.72 1.69
CA VAL A 200 13.32 8.69 2.43
C VAL A 200 11.89 9.18 2.63
N LEU A 201 10.94 8.39 2.21
CA LEU A 201 9.50 8.67 2.30
C LEU A 201 8.81 7.53 3.03
N ALA A 202 7.92 7.84 3.94
CA ALA A 202 7.25 6.84 4.73
C ALA A 202 5.73 7.00 4.71
N GLU A 203 5.01 5.88 4.84
CA GLU A 203 3.57 5.86 5.01
C GLU A 203 3.14 4.57 5.73
N ASN A 204 1.88 4.51 6.16
CA ASN A 204 1.28 3.32 6.78
C ASN A 204 1.27 2.09 5.85
N GLY A 205 1.63 0.92 6.36
CA GLY A 205 1.73 -0.32 5.57
C GLY A 205 0.43 -0.72 4.85
N ALA A 206 -0.74 -0.55 5.46
CA ALA A 206 -2.02 -0.88 4.80
C ALA A 206 -2.32 0.05 3.61
N LYS A 207 -1.94 1.32 3.70
CA LYS A 207 -2.05 2.24 2.57
C LYS A 207 -1.05 1.90 1.47
N MET A 208 0.16 1.41 1.84
CA MET A 208 1.13 0.95 0.87
C MET A 208 0.66 -0.32 0.15
N GLN A 209 0.07 -1.28 0.87
CA GLN A 209 -0.60 -2.42 0.23
C GLN A 209 -1.68 -1.96 -0.76
N ALA A 210 -2.55 -1.02 -0.37
CA ALA A 210 -3.58 -0.49 -1.26
C ALA A 210 -2.97 0.20 -2.49
N ARG A 211 -1.84 0.88 -2.35
CA ARG A 211 -1.10 1.51 -3.46
C ARG A 211 -0.57 0.46 -4.44
N ALA A 212 0.05 -0.63 -3.95
CA ALA A 212 0.51 -1.72 -4.79
C ALA A 212 -0.63 -2.36 -5.57
N GLU A 213 -1.76 -2.64 -4.90
CA GLU A 213 -2.95 -3.22 -5.51
C GLU A 213 -3.61 -2.28 -6.53
N LEU A 214 -3.58 -0.97 -6.31
CA LEU A 214 -4.11 0.03 -7.22
C LEU A 214 -3.24 0.19 -8.49
N TRP A 215 -1.92 0.08 -8.36
CA TRP A 215 -1.02 0.17 -9.50
C TRP A 215 -1.00 -1.13 -10.32
N PHE A 216 -0.80 -2.27 -9.69
CA PHE A 216 -0.47 -3.52 -10.38
C PHE A 216 -1.33 -4.71 -9.99
N GLY A 217 -2.23 -4.54 -9.01
CA GLY A 217 -3.01 -5.62 -8.43
C GLY A 217 -4.50 -5.60 -8.78
N ASN A 218 -5.28 -6.17 -7.88
CA ASN A 218 -6.72 -6.39 -8.05
C ASN A 218 -7.59 -5.16 -7.74
N ALA A 219 -7.00 -4.06 -7.26
CA ALA A 219 -7.66 -2.76 -7.14
C ALA A 219 -7.55 -1.92 -8.43
N ARG A 220 -6.71 -2.33 -9.40
CA ARG A 220 -6.48 -1.56 -10.63
C ARG A 220 -7.76 -1.41 -11.45
N GLY A 221 -8.06 -0.16 -11.84
CA GLY A 221 -9.20 0.18 -12.70
C GLY A 221 -10.54 0.25 -11.98
N ALA A 222 -10.55 0.17 -10.65
CA ALA A 222 -11.72 0.47 -9.83
C ALA A 222 -11.54 1.81 -9.11
N ASP A 223 -12.63 2.55 -8.94
CA ASP A 223 -12.62 3.87 -8.30
C ASP A 223 -12.80 3.76 -6.79
N HIS A 224 -13.53 2.77 -6.30
CA HIS A 224 -13.83 2.58 -4.88
C HIS A 224 -13.45 1.17 -4.42
N VAL A 225 -12.39 1.07 -3.60
CA VAL A 225 -11.86 -0.23 -3.13
C VAL A 225 -11.53 -0.17 -1.65
N LEU A 226 -11.84 -1.23 -0.93
CA LEU A 226 -11.31 -1.49 0.41
C LEU A 226 -10.20 -2.53 0.32
N VAL A 227 -9.06 -2.25 0.94
CA VAL A 227 -7.90 -3.14 0.94
C VAL A 227 -7.50 -3.43 2.39
N PRO A 228 -8.19 -4.35 3.08
CA PRO A 228 -7.81 -4.76 4.43
C PRO A 228 -6.48 -5.52 4.40
N LEU A 229 -5.59 -5.14 5.32
CA LEU A 229 -4.34 -5.82 5.63
C LEU A 229 -4.52 -6.53 6.96
N LEU A 230 -4.58 -7.86 6.92
CA LEU A 230 -4.73 -8.70 8.11
C LEU A 230 -3.41 -9.42 8.39
N GLY A 231 -2.82 -9.10 9.53
CA GLY A 231 -1.57 -9.67 10.04
C GLY A 231 -1.67 -9.88 11.55
N ARG A 232 -0.61 -9.56 12.27
CA ARG A 232 -0.65 -9.39 13.72
C ARG A 232 -1.45 -8.15 14.08
N GLY A 233 -1.16 -7.04 13.40
CA GLY A 233 -2.01 -5.86 13.34
C GLY A 233 -3.05 -5.96 12.23
N VAL A 234 -4.03 -5.05 12.29
CA VAL A 234 -5.14 -4.96 11.34
C VAL A 234 -5.26 -3.53 10.83
N GLY A 235 -5.06 -3.34 9.54
CA GLY A 235 -5.16 -2.05 8.87
C GLY A 235 -6.10 -2.07 7.67
N LEU A 236 -6.42 -0.89 7.14
CA LEU A 236 -7.27 -0.75 5.95
C LEU A 236 -6.73 0.35 5.04
N GLY A 237 -6.40 0.01 3.81
CA GLY A 237 -6.28 0.96 2.73
C GLY A 237 -7.65 1.26 2.13
N ILE A 238 -8.00 2.54 2.00
CA ILE A 238 -9.26 2.99 1.39
C ILE A 238 -8.90 3.68 0.08
N VAL A 239 -9.49 3.23 -1.02
CA VAL A 239 -9.40 3.89 -2.33
C VAL A 239 -10.71 4.58 -2.63
N THR A 240 -10.65 5.86 -2.99
CA THR A 240 -11.79 6.68 -3.40
C THR A 240 -11.42 7.47 -4.65
N ALA A 241 -12.26 7.42 -5.66
CA ALA A 241 -12.00 8.05 -6.97
C ALA A 241 -10.63 7.65 -7.55
N GLY A 242 -10.28 6.37 -7.44
CA GLY A 242 -9.02 5.81 -7.97
C GLY A 242 -7.75 6.24 -7.22
N GLN A 243 -7.88 6.80 -6.01
CA GLN A 243 -6.74 7.26 -5.20
C GLN A 243 -6.82 6.74 -3.77
N VAL A 244 -5.66 6.43 -3.17
CA VAL A 244 -5.58 6.07 -1.76
C VAL A 244 -5.97 7.27 -0.90
N THR A 245 -6.85 7.04 0.06
CA THR A 245 -7.34 8.07 0.99
C THR A 245 -6.42 8.16 2.21
N PHE A 246 -5.87 9.35 2.47
CA PHE A 246 -4.96 9.58 3.59
C PHE A 246 -5.64 10.20 4.82
N GLY A 247 -6.67 11.01 4.63
CA GLY A 247 -7.24 11.87 5.67
C GLY A 247 -6.39 13.11 5.92
N SER A 248 -6.78 13.93 6.91
CA SER A 248 -6.15 15.25 7.14
C SER A 248 -4.70 15.17 7.67
N ARG A 249 -4.35 14.09 8.36
CA ARG A 249 -3.03 13.86 8.96
C ARG A 249 -2.57 12.42 8.76
N SER A 250 -2.86 11.87 7.60
CA SER A 250 -2.59 10.47 7.25
C SER A 250 -3.20 9.43 8.21
N SER A 251 -4.28 9.76 8.93
CA SER A 251 -4.94 8.86 9.89
C SER A 251 -6.18 8.15 9.34
N ALA A 252 -6.52 8.31 8.05
CA ALA A 252 -7.59 7.51 7.46
C ALA A 252 -7.17 6.04 7.38
N GLY A 253 -8.13 5.13 7.60
CA GLY A 253 -7.87 3.70 7.51
C GLY A 253 -7.46 3.02 8.82
N GLU A 254 -7.49 3.73 9.97
CA GLU A 254 -7.29 3.15 11.30
C GLU A 254 -8.48 2.25 11.73
N TRP A 255 -8.97 1.46 10.77
CA TRP A 255 -10.09 0.56 10.89
C TRP A 255 -9.89 -0.54 11.93
N GLY A 256 -8.66 -1.02 12.10
CA GLY A 256 -8.30 -1.99 13.11
C GLY A 256 -8.65 -1.53 14.54
N HIS A 257 -8.75 -0.21 14.76
CA HIS A 257 -9.09 0.37 16.05
C HIS A 257 -10.54 0.90 16.13
N MET A 258 -11.36 0.63 15.11
CA MET A 258 -12.80 0.84 15.18
C MET A 258 -13.42 -0.15 16.18
N VAL A 259 -14.26 0.34 17.10
CA VAL A 259 -14.92 -0.48 18.11
C VAL A 259 -16.13 -1.18 17.49
N ILE A 260 -16.08 -2.51 17.43
CA ILE A 260 -17.18 -3.37 16.96
C ILE A 260 -17.96 -4.00 18.13
N GLU A 261 -17.35 -4.07 19.31
CA GLU A 261 -17.99 -4.58 20.53
C GLU A 261 -17.73 -3.65 21.70
N ARG A 262 -18.77 -2.97 22.19
CA ARG A 262 -18.65 -2.04 23.34
C ARG A 262 -18.28 -2.80 24.61
N GLY A 263 -17.12 -2.43 25.22
CA GLY A 263 -16.61 -3.10 26.42
C GLY A 263 -16.00 -4.48 26.17
N GLY A 264 -15.80 -4.88 24.91
CA GLY A 264 -15.23 -6.15 24.51
C GLY A 264 -13.75 -6.35 24.86
N ARG A 265 -13.04 -7.17 24.09
CA ARG A 265 -11.62 -7.56 24.34
C ARG A 265 -10.70 -6.34 24.41
N VAL A 266 -9.67 -6.41 25.25
CA VAL A 266 -8.65 -5.36 25.33
C VAL A 266 -7.82 -5.36 24.04
N CYS A 267 -7.64 -4.18 23.45
CA CYS A 267 -6.77 -3.97 22.30
C CYS A 267 -5.40 -3.45 22.74
N ARG A 268 -4.35 -3.75 21.99
CA ARG A 268 -2.98 -3.24 22.24
C ARG A 268 -2.92 -1.69 22.25
N CYS A 269 -3.83 -1.01 21.55
CA CYS A 269 -3.90 0.45 21.58
C CYS A 269 -4.41 1.05 22.91
N GLY A 270 -4.78 0.20 23.90
CA GLY A 270 -5.34 0.60 25.18
C GLY A 270 -6.86 0.70 25.23
N ASN A 271 -7.55 0.64 24.10
CA ASN A 271 -9.02 0.65 24.02
C ASN A 271 -9.61 -0.77 24.15
N ARG A 272 -10.95 -0.88 24.12
CA ARG A 272 -11.68 -2.15 24.19
C ARG A 272 -12.61 -2.33 23.03
N GLY A 273 -12.69 -3.57 22.50
CA GLY A 273 -13.63 -3.95 21.46
C GLY A 273 -13.22 -3.54 20.05
N CYS A 274 -11.95 -3.18 19.82
CA CYS A 274 -11.41 -2.87 18.52
C CYS A 274 -11.41 -4.09 17.59
N VAL A 275 -11.58 -3.90 16.30
CA VAL A 275 -11.50 -4.94 15.26
C VAL A 275 -10.24 -5.79 15.41
N GLU A 276 -9.07 -5.17 15.64
CA GLU A 276 -7.79 -5.84 15.82
C GLU A 276 -7.77 -6.83 16.98
N ALA A 277 -8.51 -6.55 18.06
CA ALA A 277 -8.60 -7.45 19.22
C ALA A 277 -9.33 -8.78 18.92
N TYR A 278 -9.91 -8.92 17.73
CA TYR A 278 -10.59 -10.12 17.24
C TYR A 278 -9.90 -10.72 16.02
N LEU A 279 -9.39 -9.89 15.11
CA LEU A 279 -8.86 -10.31 13.80
C LEU A 279 -7.34 -10.36 13.74
N GLY A 280 -6.63 -9.81 14.71
CA GLY A 280 -5.16 -9.91 14.79
C GLY A 280 -4.73 -11.35 15.09
N SER A 281 -3.61 -11.81 14.51
CA SER A 281 -3.15 -13.19 14.68
C SER A 281 -2.96 -13.60 16.13
N ASP A 282 -2.39 -12.69 16.95
CA ASP A 282 -2.15 -12.98 18.37
C ASP A 282 -3.48 -13.15 19.14
N ALA A 283 -4.48 -12.32 18.82
CA ALA A 283 -5.81 -12.44 19.43
C ALA A 283 -6.49 -13.77 19.08
N MET A 284 -6.40 -14.18 17.80
CA MET A 284 -6.95 -15.46 17.34
C MET A 284 -6.27 -16.66 18.01
N LEU A 285 -4.94 -16.64 18.06
CA LEU A 285 -4.15 -17.75 18.60
C LEU A 285 -4.28 -17.83 20.14
N SER A 286 -4.28 -16.69 20.84
CA SER A 286 -4.50 -16.65 22.30
C SER A 286 -5.89 -17.18 22.65
N ALA A 287 -6.95 -16.76 21.94
CA ALA A 287 -8.29 -17.27 22.17
C ALA A 287 -8.39 -18.79 21.96
N TRP A 288 -7.67 -19.32 20.96
CA TRP A 288 -7.62 -20.76 20.72
C TRP A 288 -6.86 -21.50 21.83
N GLN A 289 -5.71 -20.98 22.29
CA GLN A 289 -4.97 -21.56 23.41
C GLN A 289 -5.79 -21.56 24.73
N GLU A 290 -6.46 -20.45 25.04
CA GLU A 290 -7.36 -20.35 26.21
C GLU A 290 -8.51 -21.36 26.16
N SER A 291 -8.94 -21.76 24.95
CA SER A 291 -9.96 -22.79 24.70
C SER A 291 -9.39 -24.22 24.66
N GLY A 292 -8.10 -24.42 25.00
CA GLY A 292 -7.43 -25.72 25.03
C GLY A 292 -6.77 -26.13 23.71
N GLY A 293 -6.71 -25.25 22.73
CA GLY A 293 -6.02 -25.50 21.45
C GLY A 293 -4.51 -25.61 21.64
N VAL A 294 -3.91 -26.54 20.90
CA VAL A 294 -2.44 -26.76 20.90
C VAL A 294 -1.95 -26.65 19.46
N PHE A 295 -0.90 -25.84 19.27
CA PHE A 295 -0.25 -25.71 17.96
C PHE A 295 1.25 -25.46 18.14
N GLU A 296 2.01 -25.83 17.11
CA GLU A 296 3.44 -25.57 17.04
C GLU A 296 3.74 -24.43 16.06
N GLY A 297 4.79 -23.68 16.35
CA GLY A 297 5.25 -22.57 15.51
C GLY A 297 4.46 -21.28 15.73
N THR A 298 4.68 -20.32 14.84
CA THR A 298 4.12 -18.96 14.91
C THR A 298 3.58 -18.53 13.54
N GLY A 299 2.85 -17.43 13.53
CA GLY A 299 2.43 -16.75 12.30
C GLY A 299 1.64 -17.63 11.34
N TRP A 300 2.08 -17.67 10.09
CA TRP A 300 1.44 -18.39 8.99
C TRP A 300 1.11 -19.85 9.32
N ARG A 301 2.05 -20.57 9.96
CA ARG A 301 1.87 -21.98 10.34
C ARG A 301 0.82 -22.15 11.42
N ALA A 302 0.87 -21.33 12.46
CA ALA A 302 -0.07 -21.39 13.58
C ALA A 302 -1.51 -21.05 13.16
N ILE A 303 -1.72 -20.02 12.33
CA ILE A 303 -3.04 -19.71 11.77
C ILE A 303 -3.52 -20.84 10.84
N GLY A 304 -2.61 -21.42 10.07
CA GLY A 304 -2.94 -22.61 9.25
C GLY A 304 -3.38 -23.80 10.09
N ALA A 305 -2.75 -24.04 11.25
CA ALA A 305 -3.14 -25.11 12.17
C ALA A 305 -4.54 -24.86 12.77
N LEU A 306 -4.86 -23.60 13.14
CA LEU A 306 -6.20 -23.23 13.61
C LEU A 306 -7.27 -23.54 12.54
N ILE A 307 -7.05 -23.11 11.30
CA ILE A 307 -8.00 -23.34 10.21
C ILE A 307 -8.13 -24.86 9.93
N ALA A 308 -7.02 -25.59 9.92
CA ALA A 308 -7.04 -27.04 9.70
C ALA A 308 -7.77 -27.80 10.82
N ALA A 309 -7.56 -27.40 12.08
CA ALA A 309 -8.29 -27.98 13.23
C ALA A 309 -9.80 -27.71 13.11
N SER A 310 -10.19 -26.49 12.73
CA SER A 310 -11.60 -26.17 12.46
C SER A 310 -12.21 -27.06 11.37
N HIS A 311 -11.50 -27.27 10.27
CA HIS A 311 -11.96 -28.15 9.20
C HIS A 311 -12.02 -29.63 9.61
N ALA A 312 -11.18 -30.05 10.57
CA ALA A 312 -11.20 -31.39 11.15
C ALA A 312 -12.34 -31.55 12.17
N GLY A 313 -13.11 -30.52 12.46
CA GLY A 313 -14.24 -30.55 13.36
C GLY A 313 -13.89 -30.34 14.85
N ASP A 314 -12.71 -29.78 15.15
CA ASP A 314 -12.37 -29.33 16.51
C ASP A 314 -13.35 -28.24 16.94
N PRO A 315 -14.12 -28.41 18.04
CA PRO A 315 -15.16 -27.46 18.42
C PRO A 315 -14.59 -26.08 18.84
N ALA A 316 -13.43 -26.07 19.51
CA ALA A 316 -12.81 -24.82 19.96
C ALA A 316 -12.26 -24.04 18.78
N ALA A 317 -11.52 -24.69 17.86
CA ALA A 317 -11.02 -24.07 16.65
C ALA A 317 -12.17 -23.56 15.75
N SER A 318 -13.26 -24.35 15.62
CA SER A 318 -14.43 -23.97 14.84
C SER A 318 -15.11 -22.72 15.40
N ALA A 319 -15.30 -22.65 16.73
CA ALA A 319 -15.88 -21.48 17.38
C ALA A 319 -15.02 -20.21 17.18
N ILE A 320 -13.69 -20.32 17.24
CA ILE A 320 -12.78 -19.19 16.99
C ILE A 320 -12.85 -18.74 15.53
N VAL A 321 -12.83 -19.68 14.56
CA VAL A 321 -12.92 -19.35 13.13
C VAL A 321 -14.27 -18.71 12.80
N ASP A 322 -15.38 -19.19 13.41
CA ASP A 322 -16.71 -18.61 13.24
C ASP A 322 -16.78 -17.19 13.78
N ASP A 323 -16.23 -16.94 14.98
CA ASP A 323 -16.13 -15.60 15.60
C ASP A 323 -15.31 -14.64 14.70
N VAL A 324 -14.16 -15.08 14.21
CA VAL A 324 -13.32 -14.30 13.29
C VAL A 324 -14.08 -13.92 12.02
N ILE A 325 -14.80 -14.86 11.41
CA ILE A 325 -15.58 -14.58 10.19
C ILE A 325 -16.74 -13.63 10.46
N ASP A 326 -17.45 -13.78 11.56
CA ASP A 326 -18.57 -12.88 11.90
C ASP A 326 -18.06 -11.47 12.25
N CYS A 327 -16.96 -11.35 13.02
CA CYS A 327 -16.31 -10.06 13.30
C CYS A 327 -15.79 -9.39 12.02
N LEU A 328 -15.14 -10.13 11.13
CA LEU A 328 -14.67 -9.61 9.85
C LEU A 328 -15.84 -9.17 8.97
N GLY A 329 -16.89 -9.97 8.96
CA GLY A 329 -18.15 -9.65 8.27
C GLY A 329 -18.79 -8.38 8.78
N ALA A 330 -18.92 -8.21 10.11
CA ALA A 330 -19.51 -7.03 10.73
C ALA A 330 -18.66 -5.77 10.45
N ALA A 331 -17.34 -5.87 10.63
CA ALA A 331 -16.43 -4.76 10.43
C ALA A 331 -16.36 -4.30 8.96
N LEU A 332 -16.24 -5.22 8.00
CA LEU A 332 -16.25 -4.89 6.56
C LEU A 332 -17.65 -4.54 6.06
N GLY A 333 -18.70 -5.18 6.57
CA GLY A 333 -20.09 -4.84 6.24
C GLY A 333 -20.44 -3.40 6.62
N GLY A 334 -19.96 -2.93 7.79
CA GLY A 334 -20.04 -1.53 8.18
C GLY A 334 -19.35 -0.61 7.18
N MET A 335 -18.16 -0.98 6.71
CA MET A 335 -17.42 -0.23 5.70
C MET A 335 -18.12 -0.24 4.34
N VAL A 336 -18.71 -1.37 3.93
CA VAL A 336 -19.53 -1.47 2.70
C VAL A 336 -20.69 -0.49 2.74
N ASN A 337 -21.40 -0.40 3.87
CA ASN A 337 -22.49 0.55 4.04
C ASN A 337 -22.03 2.01 4.01
N LEU A 338 -20.81 2.28 4.46
CA LEU A 338 -20.25 3.62 4.58
C LEU A 338 -19.63 4.14 3.27
N THR A 339 -18.95 3.26 2.52
CA THR A 339 -18.10 3.66 1.38
C THR A 339 -18.59 3.18 0.02
N GLY A 340 -19.47 2.16 -0.02
CA GLY A 340 -20.00 1.58 -1.27
C GLY A 340 -18.91 1.07 -2.22
N PRO A 341 -18.01 0.14 -1.81
CA PRO A 341 -16.89 -0.27 -2.63
C PRO A 341 -17.32 -1.18 -3.79
N GLU A 342 -16.63 -1.10 -4.93
CA GLU A 342 -16.75 -2.04 -6.04
C GLU A 342 -16.00 -3.35 -5.74
N ARG A 343 -14.88 -3.23 -4.99
CA ARG A 343 -14.02 -4.37 -4.65
C ARG A 343 -13.56 -4.29 -3.19
N ILE A 344 -13.42 -5.47 -2.60
CA ILE A 344 -12.72 -5.67 -1.33
C ILE A 344 -11.56 -6.61 -1.63
N VAL A 345 -10.30 -6.15 -1.45
CA VAL A 345 -9.08 -6.90 -1.78
C VAL A 345 -8.38 -7.28 -0.49
N ILE A 346 -8.61 -8.49 0.00
CA ILE A 346 -8.04 -8.96 1.28
C ILE A 346 -6.57 -9.36 1.09
N GLY A 347 -5.70 -8.74 1.90
CA GLY A 347 -4.28 -9.02 1.94
C GLY A 347 -3.75 -9.14 3.37
N GLY A 348 -2.43 -9.07 3.49
CA GLY A 348 -1.72 -9.47 4.70
C GLY A 348 -1.72 -10.99 4.87
N TRP A 349 -0.73 -11.51 5.60
CA TRP A 349 -0.50 -12.95 5.68
C TRP A 349 -1.63 -13.73 6.38
N VAL A 350 -2.35 -13.14 7.35
CA VAL A 350 -3.56 -13.72 7.94
C VAL A 350 -4.68 -13.74 6.93
N GLY A 351 -4.91 -12.60 6.25
CA GLY A 351 -5.96 -12.46 5.25
C GLY A 351 -5.81 -13.47 4.11
N LEU A 352 -4.60 -13.63 3.59
CA LEU A 352 -4.29 -14.63 2.56
C LEU A 352 -4.61 -16.04 3.05
N ARG A 353 -4.24 -16.37 4.29
CA ARG A 353 -4.48 -17.69 4.87
C ARG A 353 -5.97 -17.97 5.06
N LEU A 354 -6.76 -16.98 5.49
CA LEU A 354 -8.21 -17.10 5.60
C LEU A 354 -8.86 -17.28 4.22
N MET A 355 -8.40 -16.54 3.23
CA MET A 355 -8.97 -16.59 1.87
C MET A 355 -8.72 -17.92 1.13
N GLU A 356 -7.74 -18.73 1.52
CA GLU A 356 -7.49 -20.03 0.89
C GLU A 356 -8.70 -21.00 0.91
N SER A 357 -9.52 -20.91 1.97
CA SER A 357 -10.64 -21.85 2.15
C SER A 357 -11.92 -21.25 2.71
N LEU A 358 -11.89 -19.99 3.16
CA LEU A 358 -13.01 -19.36 3.87
C LEU A 358 -13.63 -18.18 3.10
N GLY A 359 -13.18 -17.89 1.86
CA GLY A 359 -13.60 -16.74 1.08
C GLY A 359 -15.13 -16.62 0.88
N ASP A 360 -15.81 -17.73 0.59
CA ASP A 360 -17.27 -17.75 0.44
C ASP A 360 -17.99 -17.44 1.76
N ARG A 361 -17.49 -17.97 2.88
CA ARG A 361 -18.03 -17.69 4.20
C ARG A 361 -17.82 -16.23 4.60
N ILE A 362 -16.65 -15.66 4.32
CA ILE A 362 -16.34 -14.24 4.53
C ILE A 362 -17.26 -13.37 3.68
N THR A 363 -17.46 -13.71 2.40
CA THR A 363 -18.39 -12.99 1.51
C THR A 363 -19.81 -13.01 2.08
N ALA A 364 -20.29 -14.15 2.52
CA ALA A 364 -21.62 -14.29 3.12
C ALA A 364 -21.76 -13.47 4.42
N ALA A 365 -20.72 -13.45 5.27
CA ALA A 365 -20.70 -12.68 6.50
C ALA A 365 -20.72 -11.16 6.22
N ILE A 366 -19.95 -10.67 5.26
CA ILE A 366 -19.97 -9.25 4.85
C ILE A 366 -21.39 -8.87 4.35
N LYS A 367 -21.98 -9.69 3.49
CA LYS A 367 -23.34 -9.47 3.00
C LYS A 367 -24.38 -9.47 4.11
N LYS A 368 -24.28 -10.37 5.09
CA LYS A 368 -25.15 -10.44 6.27
C LYS A 368 -25.19 -9.12 7.06
N HIS A 369 -24.04 -8.44 7.15
CA HIS A 369 -23.88 -7.20 7.91
C HIS A 369 -23.97 -5.93 7.04
N SER A 370 -24.30 -6.04 5.76
CA SER A 370 -24.49 -4.93 4.83
C SER A 370 -25.97 -4.75 4.49
N LEU A 371 -26.35 -3.55 4.05
CA LEU A 371 -27.63 -3.37 3.36
C LEU A 371 -27.62 -4.23 2.10
N SER A 372 -28.72 -4.94 1.82
CA SER A 372 -28.80 -5.93 0.71
C SER A 372 -28.28 -5.37 -0.62
N ARG A 373 -28.71 -4.16 -1.00
CA ARG A 373 -28.26 -3.54 -2.25
C ARG A 373 -26.75 -3.27 -2.27
N SER A 374 -26.17 -2.78 -1.18
CA SER A 374 -24.72 -2.51 -1.08
C SER A 374 -23.92 -3.80 -1.02
N GLY A 375 -24.43 -4.80 -0.28
CA GLY A 375 -23.80 -6.12 -0.15
C GLY A 375 -23.76 -6.92 -1.45
N ASP A 376 -24.60 -6.62 -2.44
CA ASP A 376 -24.60 -7.28 -3.73
C ASP A 376 -23.72 -6.59 -4.79
N GLN A 377 -23.11 -5.45 -4.47
CA GLN A 377 -22.36 -4.64 -5.43
C GLN A 377 -20.85 -4.81 -5.38
N PHE A 378 -20.29 -5.40 -4.32
CA PHE A 378 -18.86 -5.61 -4.23
C PHE A 378 -18.41 -6.99 -4.70
N GLN A 379 -17.18 -7.06 -5.17
CA GLN A 379 -16.45 -8.31 -5.42
C GLN A 379 -15.37 -8.50 -4.36
N LEU A 380 -15.37 -9.68 -3.70
CA LEU A 380 -14.30 -10.05 -2.77
C LEU A 380 -13.14 -10.70 -3.54
N LEU A 381 -11.93 -10.20 -3.37
CA LEU A 381 -10.73 -10.65 -4.08
C LEU A 381 -9.58 -10.87 -3.10
N VAL A 382 -8.63 -11.69 -3.50
CA VAL A 382 -7.35 -11.88 -2.79
C VAL A 382 -6.33 -10.87 -3.32
N ALA A 383 -5.49 -10.31 -2.45
CA ALA A 383 -4.39 -9.44 -2.85
C ALA A 383 -3.39 -10.17 -3.75
N LYS A 384 -2.91 -9.48 -4.80
CA LYS A 384 -2.05 -10.08 -5.82
C LYS A 384 -0.62 -10.35 -5.33
N PHE A 385 -0.07 -9.46 -4.49
CA PHE A 385 1.36 -9.46 -4.15
C PHE A 385 1.73 -10.32 -2.94
N GLY A 386 0.77 -10.99 -2.32
CA GLY A 386 1.06 -11.82 -1.16
C GLY A 386 1.66 -11.01 0.00
N GLY A 387 2.79 -11.48 0.53
CA GLY A 387 3.51 -10.82 1.62
C GLY A 387 4.36 -9.62 1.19
N ASP A 388 4.57 -9.41 -0.11
CA ASP A 388 5.47 -8.37 -0.65
C ASP A 388 4.73 -7.07 -1.03
N ALA A 389 3.41 -7.01 -0.80
CA ALA A 389 2.55 -5.89 -1.20
C ALA A 389 2.97 -4.56 -0.59
N VAL A 390 3.35 -4.55 0.70
CA VAL A 390 3.75 -3.34 1.42
C VAL A 390 5.06 -2.80 0.87
N ALA A 391 6.08 -3.64 0.68
CA ALA A 391 7.36 -3.22 0.11
C ALA A 391 7.19 -2.70 -1.32
N THR A 392 6.42 -3.41 -2.18
CA THR A 392 6.10 -2.95 -3.53
C THR A 392 5.42 -1.57 -3.51
N GLY A 393 4.40 -1.38 -2.66
CA GLY A 393 3.69 -0.11 -2.54
C GLY A 393 4.55 1.02 -1.99
N SER A 394 5.47 0.71 -1.09
CA SER A 394 6.44 1.66 -0.53
C SER A 394 7.45 2.12 -1.58
N ALA A 395 7.94 1.21 -2.44
CA ALA A 395 8.83 1.54 -3.55
C ALA A 395 8.21 2.51 -4.58
N LEU A 396 6.87 2.59 -4.63
CA LEU A 396 6.15 3.56 -5.46
C LEU A 396 6.23 5.00 -4.92
N LEU A 397 6.51 5.22 -3.63
CA LEU A 397 6.60 6.57 -3.07
C LEU A 397 7.68 7.42 -3.78
N PRO A 398 8.94 7.00 -3.85
CA PRO A 398 9.97 7.76 -4.58
C PRO A 398 9.72 7.78 -6.10
N LEU A 399 9.10 6.75 -6.67
CA LEU A 399 8.73 6.74 -8.08
C LEU A 399 7.64 7.78 -8.40
N GLU A 400 6.61 7.87 -7.58
CA GLU A 400 5.56 8.90 -7.74
C GLU A 400 6.12 10.30 -7.53
N ALA A 401 7.08 10.48 -6.61
CA ALA A 401 7.79 11.74 -6.46
C ALA A 401 8.57 12.11 -7.73
N LEU A 402 9.28 11.15 -8.37
CA LEU A 402 9.92 11.37 -9.67
C LEU A 402 8.91 11.73 -10.75
N ILE A 403 7.79 11.01 -10.81
CA ILE A 403 6.72 11.25 -11.78
C ILE A 403 6.14 12.66 -11.63
N ALA A 404 5.98 13.14 -10.39
CA ALA A 404 5.44 14.46 -10.07
C ALA A 404 6.48 15.60 -10.23
N ALA A 405 7.78 15.32 -10.14
CA ALA A 405 8.85 16.32 -10.22
C ALA A 405 9.00 16.93 -11.62
N ASP A 406 9.48 18.17 -11.67
CA ASP A 406 9.92 18.82 -12.92
C ASP A 406 11.42 18.57 -13.14
N PRO A 407 11.83 17.74 -14.13
CA PRO A 407 13.24 17.46 -14.39
C PRO A 407 14.02 18.67 -14.90
N MET A 408 13.34 19.77 -15.26
CA MET A 408 14.02 21.00 -15.72
C MET A 408 14.49 21.89 -14.57
N SER A 409 13.90 21.73 -13.35
CA SER A 409 14.31 22.53 -12.19
C SER A 409 15.66 22.10 -11.60
N GLU A 410 16.07 20.84 -11.80
CA GLU A 410 17.32 20.31 -11.21
C GLU A 410 18.57 20.48 -12.10
N ARG A 411 18.41 20.77 -13.41
CA ARG A 411 19.57 21.01 -14.31
C ARG A 411 20.20 22.39 -14.16
N GLY A 412 19.56 23.31 -13.42
CA GLY A 412 20.09 24.66 -13.14
C GLY A 412 20.96 24.79 -11.90
N ALA A 413 21.13 23.71 -11.13
CA ALA A 413 21.84 23.71 -9.83
C ALA A 413 23.12 22.82 -9.82
N ARG A 414 23.69 22.50 -11.00
CA ARG A 414 25.01 21.85 -11.10
C ARG A 414 26.03 22.76 -11.74
#